data_785d17087b7588d0b2a898acb6f470a3
#
_entry.id   785d17087b7588d0b2a898acb6f470a3
#
_cell.length_a   1.000
_cell.length_b   1.000
_cell.length_c   1.000
_cell.angle_alpha   90.00
_cell.angle_beta   90.00
_cell.angle_gamma   90.00
#
_symmetry.space_group_name_H-M   'P 1'
#
loop_
_entity.id
_entity.type
_entity.pdbx_description
1 polymer ?
#
loop_
_entity_poly.entity_id
_entity_poly.type
_entity_poly.pdbx_seq_one_letter_code
_entity_poly.pdbx_strand_id
1 'polypeptide(L)'
;IDYDRHMYDGYNWTYINLPVEDIKPLAIASIKDSTAMYFSCDVAKFLDSKKGTLDLRNYDYESLMGTTFGMDKKQRIQTFASGSSHAMTLVGVDLDEKGMPKKWLIENSWGATSGYKGFLIMTDDWFDEYMFRLVVEKKYVPQNILDILRQKPTLLPAWDPMFAEDK
;
A
#
# COMPACT_ATOMS: atom_id res chain seq x y z
N ILE A 1 -3.46 14.39 7.18
CA ILE A 1 -2.11 14.57 7.74
C ILE A 1 -1.20 15.24 6.74
N ASP A 2 -0.28 16.08 7.20
CA ASP A 2 0.84 16.61 6.44
C ASP A 2 2.13 15.98 6.94
N TYR A 3 3.02 15.65 6.01
CA TYR A 3 4.37 15.21 6.32
C TYR A 3 5.35 16.36 6.06
N ASP A 4 6.26 16.62 7.00
CA ASP A 4 7.21 17.73 6.88
C ASP A 4 8.13 17.50 5.67
N ARG A 5 8.35 18.58 4.92
CA ARG A 5 9.14 18.52 3.67
C ARG A 5 10.61 18.23 3.93
N HIS A 6 11.22 17.48 3.02
CA HIS A 6 12.66 17.23 3.03
C HIS A 6 13.49 18.38 2.40
N MET A 7 12.84 19.29 1.68
CA MET A 7 13.50 20.40 0.99
C MET A 7 13.11 21.72 1.65
N TYR A 8 14.07 22.59 1.85
CA TYR A 8 13.88 23.86 2.55
C TYR A 8 12.74 24.71 1.99
N ASP A 9 12.63 24.81 0.68
CA ASP A 9 11.61 25.59 -0.05
C ASP A 9 10.50 24.70 -0.68
N GLY A 10 10.46 23.43 -0.32
CA GLY A 10 9.47 22.48 -0.81
C GLY A 10 8.12 22.60 -0.11
N TYR A 11 7.14 21.91 -0.66
CA TYR A 11 5.82 21.76 -0.05
C TYR A 11 5.77 20.50 0.83
N ASN A 12 4.97 20.56 1.90
CA ASN A 12 4.63 19.37 2.67
C ASN A 12 3.82 18.39 1.81
N TRP A 13 3.99 17.11 2.04
CA TRP A 13 3.15 16.10 1.43
C TRP A 13 1.88 15.96 2.26
N THR A 14 0.74 16.10 1.61
CA THR A 14 -0.58 16.02 2.25
C THR A 14 -1.25 14.71 1.90
N TYR A 15 -1.73 14.00 2.90
CA TYR A 15 -2.45 12.74 2.75
C TYR A 15 -3.77 12.78 3.51
N ILE A 16 -4.78 12.11 2.96
CA ILE A 16 -5.98 11.72 3.71
C ILE A 16 -5.67 10.35 4.31
N ASN A 17 -5.69 10.24 5.65
CA ASN A 17 -5.52 8.97 6.34
C ASN A 17 -6.90 8.28 6.46
N LEU A 18 -7.03 7.11 5.83
CA LEU A 18 -8.28 6.36 5.75
C LEU A 18 -8.06 4.91 6.22
N PRO A 19 -9.11 4.25 6.73
CA PRO A 19 -9.14 2.80 6.83
C PRO A 19 -8.96 2.15 5.46
N VAL A 20 -8.36 0.97 5.42
CA VAL A 20 -8.10 0.27 4.15
C VAL A 20 -9.38 -0.09 3.41
N GLU A 21 -10.46 -0.33 4.13
CA GLU A 21 -11.80 -0.61 3.60
C GLU A 21 -12.35 0.56 2.76
N ASP A 22 -12.00 1.79 3.11
CA ASP A 22 -12.39 2.99 2.36
C ASP A 22 -11.46 3.22 1.14
N ILE A 23 -10.22 2.73 1.19
CA ILE A 23 -9.24 2.87 0.11
C ILE A 23 -9.53 1.92 -1.06
N LYS A 24 -9.89 0.67 -0.78
CA LYS A 24 -10.14 -0.36 -1.80
C LYS A 24 -11.20 0.04 -2.84
N PRO A 25 -12.36 0.59 -2.48
CA PRO A 25 -13.35 1.06 -3.45
C PRO A 25 -12.82 2.12 -4.41
N LEU A 26 -11.93 3.01 -3.93
CA LEU A 26 -11.30 4.04 -4.76
C LEU A 26 -10.37 3.41 -5.80
N ALA A 27 -9.56 2.45 -5.37
CA ALA A 27 -8.69 1.69 -6.25
C ALA A 27 -9.47 0.90 -7.30
N ILE A 28 -10.54 0.21 -6.91
CA ILE A 28 -11.42 -0.55 -7.82
C ILE A 28 -12.07 0.37 -8.84
N ALA A 29 -12.58 1.54 -8.42
CA ALA A 29 -13.22 2.50 -9.31
C ALA A 29 -12.23 3.02 -10.37
N SER A 30 -11.00 3.35 -9.97
CA SER A 30 -9.95 3.80 -10.87
C SER A 30 -9.58 2.74 -11.91
N ILE A 31 -9.35 1.49 -11.48
CA ILE A 31 -9.00 0.38 -12.38
C ILE A 31 -10.15 0.08 -13.36
N LYS A 32 -11.40 0.08 -12.90
CA LYS A 32 -12.57 -0.14 -13.78
C LYS A 32 -12.70 0.93 -14.86
N ASP A 33 -12.21 2.14 -14.61
CA ASP A 33 -12.12 3.24 -15.60
C ASP A 33 -10.76 3.25 -16.34
N SER A 34 -10.05 2.13 -16.36
CA SER A 34 -8.77 1.94 -17.05
C SER A 34 -7.67 2.94 -16.62
N THR A 35 -7.73 3.40 -15.39
CA THR A 35 -6.72 4.32 -14.83
C THR A 35 -5.86 3.59 -13.80
N ALA A 36 -4.59 3.41 -14.15
CA ALA A 36 -3.58 2.84 -13.24
C ALA A 36 -3.17 3.87 -12.16
N MET A 37 -2.67 3.37 -11.03
CA MET A 37 -2.36 4.20 -9.88
C MET A 37 -0.98 3.90 -9.32
N TYR A 38 -0.29 4.95 -8.88
CA TYR A 38 0.84 4.80 -7.97
C TYR A 38 0.35 4.26 -6.63
N PHE A 39 1.04 3.27 -6.09
CA PHE A 39 0.90 2.87 -4.70
C PHE A 39 2.26 2.57 -4.09
N SER A 40 2.37 2.64 -2.77
CA SER A 40 3.58 2.25 -2.06
C SER A 40 3.28 1.23 -0.97
N CYS A 41 4.26 0.37 -0.70
CA CYS A 41 4.10 -0.78 0.19
C CYS A 41 5.44 -1.20 0.82
N ASP A 42 5.37 -2.13 1.75
CA ASP A 42 6.52 -2.86 2.30
C ASP A 42 6.76 -4.13 1.45
N VAL A 43 7.37 -3.96 0.28
CA VAL A 43 7.45 -4.99 -0.77
C VAL A 43 8.17 -6.25 -0.33
N ALA A 44 9.15 -6.15 0.58
CA ALA A 44 9.96 -7.31 1.01
C ALA A 44 9.20 -8.32 1.86
N LYS A 45 8.06 -7.91 2.46
CA LYS A 45 7.29 -8.77 3.34
C LYS A 45 6.53 -9.83 2.54
N PHE A 46 6.80 -11.10 2.83
CA PHE A 46 6.17 -12.25 2.19
C PHE A 46 6.20 -12.23 0.64
N LEU A 47 7.24 -11.64 0.05
CA LEU A 47 7.47 -11.66 -1.38
C LEU A 47 8.13 -12.98 -1.81
N ASP A 48 7.48 -13.73 -2.70
CA ASP A 48 8.14 -14.78 -3.50
C ASP A 48 8.52 -14.20 -4.87
N SER A 49 9.75 -13.73 -4.99
CA SER A 49 10.22 -13.08 -6.22
C SER A 49 10.29 -14.01 -7.43
N LYS A 50 10.45 -15.33 -7.22
CA LYS A 50 10.48 -16.33 -8.29
C LYS A 50 9.07 -16.59 -8.85
N LYS A 51 8.08 -16.69 -7.97
CA LYS A 51 6.68 -16.84 -8.38
C LYS A 51 6.04 -15.52 -8.80
N GLY A 52 6.61 -14.39 -8.37
CA GLY A 52 6.02 -13.07 -8.60
C GLY A 52 4.78 -12.83 -7.75
N THR A 53 4.77 -13.32 -6.50
CA THR A 53 3.60 -13.20 -5.61
C THR A 53 3.93 -12.48 -4.31
N LEU A 54 3.00 -11.62 -3.91
CA LEU A 54 2.90 -10.98 -2.59
C LEU A 54 1.70 -11.60 -1.88
N ASP A 55 1.98 -12.56 -0.99
CA ASP A 55 0.94 -13.38 -0.32
C ASP A 55 1.43 -13.74 1.07
N LEU A 56 0.61 -13.52 2.10
CA LEU A 56 0.92 -13.86 3.49
C LEU A 56 1.24 -15.35 3.67
N ARG A 57 0.81 -16.19 2.73
CA ARG A 57 1.02 -17.65 2.73
C ARG A 57 2.27 -18.11 1.98
N ASN A 58 3.08 -17.18 1.44
CA ASN A 58 4.32 -17.54 0.76
C ASN A 58 5.34 -18.20 1.71
N TYR A 59 5.30 -17.84 3.00
CA TYR A 59 6.21 -18.36 4.03
C TYR A 59 5.46 -18.62 5.32
N ASP A 60 5.65 -19.79 5.91
CA ASP A 60 5.10 -20.18 7.21
C ASP A 60 6.17 -19.99 8.32
N TYR A 61 6.40 -18.74 8.68
CA TYR A 61 7.36 -18.40 9.73
C TYR A 61 6.91 -18.85 11.12
N GLU A 62 5.60 -18.91 11.38
CA GLU A 62 5.07 -19.33 12.69
C GLU A 62 5.41 -20.79 12.96
N SER A 63 5.17 -21.69 12.01
CA SER A 63 5.57 -23.10 12.11
C SER A 63 7.09 -23.24 12.19
N LEU A 64 7.85 -22.49 11.40
CA LEU A 64 9.30 -22.55 11.38
C LEU A 64 9.91 -22.14 12.73
N MET A 65 9.40 -21.09 13.35
CA MET A 65 9.92 -20.52 14.59
C MET A 65 9.27 -21.10 15.86
N GLY A 66 8.18 -21.87 15.72
CA GLY A 66 7.41 -22.40 16.84
C GLY A 66 6.76 -21.32 17.71
N THR A 67 6.40 -20.19 17.12
CA THR A 67 5.78 -19.03 17.81
C THR A 67 4.80 -18.31 16.91
N THR A 68 3.98 -17.41 17.46
CA THR A 68 3.06 -16.56 16.70
C THR A 68 3.57 -15.13 16.63
N PHE A 69 3.28 -14.45 15.52
CA PHE A 69 3.61 -13.04 15.28
C PHE A 69 2.34 -12.18 15.42
N GLY A 70 2.08 -11.70 16.63
CA GLY A 70 0.80 -11.07 17.00
C GLY A 70 0.70 -9.56 16.74
N MET A 71 1.70 -8.91 16.11
CA MET A 71 1.61 -7.47 15.84
C MET A 71 0.65 -7.18 14.68
N ASP A 72 -0.34 -6.32 14.93
CA ASP A 72 -1.16 -5.74 13.88
C ASP A 72 -0.37 -4.70 13.03
N LYS A 73 -0.96 -4.21 11.94
CA LYS A 73 -0.33 -3.22 11.06
C LYS A 73 0.09 -1.95 11.80
N LYS A 74 -0.75 -1.43 12.71
CA LYS A 74 -0.44 -0.24 13.51
C LYS A 74 0.78 -0.48 14.40
N GLN A 75 0.83 -1.61 15.09
CA GLN A 75 1.95 -1.97 15.96
C GLN A 75 3.25 -2.14 15.16
N ARG A 76 3.19 -2.78 13.98
CA ARG A 76 4.37 -2.90 13.10
C ARG A 76 4.89 -1.54 12.63
N ILE A 77 4.02 -0.59 12.30
CA ILE A 77 4.42 0.77 11.95
C ILE A 77 5.05 1.47 13.16
N GLN A 78 4.40 1.43 14.32
CA GLN A 78 4.89 2.10 15.54
C GLN A 78 6.24 1.57 16.04
N THR A 79 6.53 0.30 15.78
CA THR A 79 7.80 -0.33 16.18
C THR A 79 8.85 -0.36 15.08
N PHE A 80 8.59 0.29 13.94
CA PHE A 80 9.46 0.27 12.74
C PHE A 80 9.69 -1.15 12.17
N ALA A 81 8.81 -2.10 12.48
CA ALA A 81 8.87 -3.46 11.92
C ALA A 81 8.34 -3.51 10.48
N SER A 82 7.59 -2.51 10.05
CA SER A 82 7.09 -2.35 8.68
C SER A 82 7.02 -0.88 8.30
N GLY A 83 7.39 -0.55 7.08
CA GLY A 83 7.40 0.80 6.53
C GLY A 83 7.21 0.80 5.01
N SER A 84 6.99 1.99 4.44
CA SER A 84 6.82 2.14 3.00
C SER A 84 8.19 2.13 2.32
N SER A 85 8.63 0.96 1.84
CA SER A 85 9.97 0.75 1.27
C SER A 85 10.02 0.81 -0.25
N HIS A 86 8.90 0.61 -0.95
CA HIS A 86 8.87 0.51 -2.41
C HIS A 86 7.59 1.04 -3.03
N ALA A 87 7.71 1.60 -4.23
CA ALA A 87 6.60 2.13 -5.00
C ALA A 87 6.45 1.37 -6.32
N MET A 88 5.21 1.08 -6.69
CA MET A 88 4.86 0.35 -7.91
C MET A 88 3.57 0.92 -8.52
N THR A 89 3.16 0.36 -9.66
CA THR A 89 1.92 0.75 -10.34
C THR A 89 0.85 -0.33 -10.13
N LEU A 90 -0.28 0.05 -9.55
CA LEU A 90 -1.45 -0.81 -9.43
C LEU A 90 -2.26 -0.72 -10.72
N VAL A 91 -2.35 -1.85 -11.44
CA VAL A 91 -2.89 -1.89 -12.82
C VAL A 91 -4.11 -2.77 -13.01
N GLY A 92 -4.41 -3.67 -12.06
CA GLY A 92 -5.53 -4.58 -12.21
C GLY A 92 -6.07 -5.11 -10.89
N VAL A 93 -7.30 -5.60 -10.91
CA VAL A 93 -7.96 -6.24 -9.77
C VAL A 93 -8.82 -7.42 -10.24
N ASP A 94 -8.73 -8.53 -9.52
CA ASP A 94 -9.63 -9.69 -9.64
C ASP A 94 -10.69 -9.59 -8.52
N LEU A 95 -11.95 -9.56 -8.92
CA LEU A 95 -13.09 -9.42 -8.01
C LEU A 95 -13.85 -10.75 -7.92
N ASP A 96 -14.44 -11.02 -6.77
CA ASP A 96 -15.39 -12.10 -6.59
C ASP A 96 -16.79 -11.74 -7.16
N GLU A 97 -17.73 -12.66 -7.07
CA GLU A 97 -19.12 -12.48 -7.54
C GLU A 97 -19.87 -11.35 -6.80
N LYS A 98 -19.39 -10.97 -5.61
CA LYS A 98 -19.94 -9.87 -4.80
C LYS A 98 -19.26 -8.54 -5.06
N GLY A 99 -18.24 -8.52 -5.94
CA GLY A 99 -17.45 -7.35 -6.26
C GLY A 99 -16.35 -7.03 -5.25
N MET A 100 -16.02 -7.98 -4.35
CA MET A 100 -14.93 -7.83 -3.40
C MET A 100 -13.59 -8.23 -4.02
N PRO A 101 -12.50 -7.51 -3.74
CA PRO A 101 -11.20 -7.83 -4.29
C PRO A 101 -10.66 -9.15 -3.72
N LYS A 102 -10.04 -9.94 -4.58
CA LYS A 102 -9.34 -11.19 -4.24
C LYS A 102 -7.85 -11.04 -4.45
N LYS A 103 -7.47 -10.41 -5.55
CA LYS A 103 -6.09 -10.23 -5.98
C LYS A 103 -5.96 -8.93 -6.76
N TRP A 104 -4.75 -8.40 -6.74
CA TRP A 104 -4.36 -7.20 -7.44
C TRP A 104 -3.19 -7.49 -8.36
N LEU A 105 -3.17 -6.88 -9.54
CA LEU A 105 -2.05 -6.93 -10.48
C LEU A 105 -1.23 -5.66 -10.36
N ILE A 106 0.08 -5.85 -10.25
CA ILE A 106 1.04 -4.77 -10.04
C ILE A 106 2.08 -4.82 -11.16
N GLU A 107 2.42 -3.68 -11.74
CA GLU A 107 3.58 -3.52 -12.58
C GLU A 107 4.74 -2.97 -11.76
N ASN A 108 5.89 -3.68 -11.82
CA ASN A 108 7.09 -3.36 -11.04
C ASN A 108 8.24 -2.90 -11.96
N SER A 109 9.18 -2.14 -11.39
CA SER A 109 10.32 -1.55 -12.11
C SER A 109 11.57 -2.44 -12.19
N TRP A 110 11.53 -3.69 -11.70
CA TRP A 110 12.70 -4.58 -11.64
C TRP A 110 13.02 -5.30 -12.97
N GLY A 111 12.33 -4.96 -14.04
CA GLY A 111 12.52 -5.52 -15.37
C GLY A 111 11.74 -6.81 -15.63
N ALA A 112 11.67 -7.21 -16.90
CA ALA A 112 10.85 -8.30 -17.38
C ALA A 112 11.27 -9.70 -16.90
N THR A 113 12.44 -9.84 -16.29
CA THR A 113 12.95 -11.11 -15.72
C THR A 113 12.49 -11.32 -14.28
N SER A 114 11.93 -10.32 -13.64
CA SER A 114 11.39 -10.40 -12.28
C SER A 114 9.89 -10.68 -12.33
N GLY A 115 9.41 -11.56 -11.44
CA GLY A 115 8.02 -11.95 -11.41
C GLY A 115 7.52 -12.54 -12.72
N TYR A 116 6.28 -12.25 -13.08
CA TYR A 116 5.73 -12.62 -14.37
C TYR A 116 5.89 -11.47 -15.37
N LYS A 117 6.98 -11.48 -16.13
CA LYS A 117 7.31 -10.45 -17.14
C LYS A 117 7.29 -9.01 -16.60
N GLY A 118 7.76 -8.81 -15.37
CA GLY A 118 7.76 -7.52 -14.71
C GLY A 118 6.55 -7.25 -13.83
N PHE A 119 5.56 -8.17 -13.83
CA PHE A 119 4.36 -8.04 -13.01
C PHE A 119 4.43 -8.92 -11.75
N LEU A 120 3.75 -8.47 -10.71
CA LEU A 120 3.50 -9.23 -9.49
C LEU A 120 2.00 -9.39 -9.27
N ILE A 121 1.61 -10.48 -8.62
CA ILE A 121 0.25 -10.69 -8.12
C ILE A 121 0.28 -10.53 -6.61
N MET A 122 -0.56 -9.64 -6.11
CA MET A 122 -0.74 -9.37 -4.69
C MET A 122 -2.11 -9.88 -4.24
N THR A 123 -2.16 -10.64 -3.14
CA THR A 123 -3.44 -11.04 -2.53
C THR A 123 -4.08 -9.86 -1.77
N ASP A 124 -5.38 -9.91 -1.58
CA ASP A 124 -6.11 -8.81 -0.93
C ASP A 124 -5.76 -8.69 0.56
N ASP A 125 -5.56 -9.81 1.25
CA ASP A 125 -5.07 -9.83 2.63
C ASP A 125 -3.65 -9.24 2.76
N TRP A 126 -2.78 -9.46 1.77
CA TRP A 126 -1.48 -8.80 1.75
C TRP A 126 -1.59 -7.28 1.51
N PHE A 127 -2.51 -6.85 0.65
CA PHE A 127 -2.82 -5.43 0.45
C PHE A 127 -3.19 -4.77 1.77
N ASP A 128 -4.06 -5.39 2.58
CA ASP A 128 -4.48 -4.85 3.88
C ASP A 128 -3.30 -4.64 4.82
N GLU A 129 -2.38 -5.59 4.85
CA GLU A 129 -1.30 -5.61 5.82
C GLU A 129 -0.11 -4.71 5.44
N TYR A 130 0.21 -4.59 4.14
CA TYR A 130 1.48 -4.00 3.71
C TYR A 130 1.37 -2.86 2.69
N MET A 131 0.17 -2.47 2.25
CA MET A 131 -0.03 -1.24 1.48
C MET A 131 0.03 -0.02 2.42
N PHE A 132 0.68 1.05 1.98
CA PHE A 132 0.84 2.29 2.76
C PHE A 132 0.19 3.49 2.10
N ARG A 133 0.40 3.74 0.81
CA ARG A 133 -0.07 4.92 0.12
C ARG A 133 -0.67 4.55 -1.22
N LEU A 134 -1.72 5.28 -1.59
CA LEU A 134 -2.35 5.20 -2.90
C LEU A 134 -2.54 6.62 -3.43
N VAL A 135 -2.16 6.85 -4.69
CA VAL A 135 -2.47 8.08 -5.40
C VAL A 135 -3.60 7.81 -6.37
N VAL A 136 -4.73 8.43 -6.15
CA VAL A 136 -5.94 8.26 -6.96
C VAL A 136 -6.47 9.62 -7.43
N GLU A 137 -7.01 9.66 -8.64
CA GLU A 137 -7.62 10.89 -9.17
C GLU A 137 -8.88 11.28 -8.38
N LYS A 138 -9.05 12.58 -8.15
CA LYS A 138 -10.18 13.11 -7.36
C LYS A 138 -11.56 12.68 -7.86
N LYS A 139 -11.71 12.42 -9.16
CA LYS A 139 -12.99 11.98 -9.76
C LYS A 139 -13.52 10.65 -9.21
N TYR A 140 -12.61 9.80 -8.64
CA TYR A 140 -12.97 8.51 -8.03
C TYR A 140 -13.20 8.62 -6.52
N VAL A 141 -12.95 9.78 -5.93
CA VAL A 141 -13.03 9.98 -4.48
C VAL A 141 -14.36 10.62 -4.12
N PRO A 142 -15.18 10.00 -3.26
CA PRO A 142 -16.42 10.59 -2.78
C PRO A 142 -16.22 11.96 -2.12
N GLN A 143 -17.22 12.86 -2.27
CA GLN A 143 -17.11 14.24 -1.81
C GLN A 143 -16.85 14.35 -0.30
N ASN A 144 -17.45 13.50 0.52
CA ASN A 144 -17.23 13.48 1.96
C ASN A 144 -15.77 13.18 2.35
N ILE A 145 -15.06 12.36 1.55
CA ILE A 145 -13.62 12.10 1.74
C ILE A 145 -12.81 13.31 1.27
N LEU A 146 -13.15 13.91 0.13
CA LEU A 146 -12.48 15.12 -0.36
C LEU A 146 -12.63 16.31 0.60
N ASP A 147 -13.75 16.40 1.31
CA ASP A 147 -13.99 17.47 2.29
C ASP A 147 -13.05 17.40 3.50
N ILE A 148 -12.42 16.25 3.76
CA ILE A 148 -11.38 16.11 4.79
C ILE A 148 -10.19 17.04 4.47
N LEU A 149 -9.86 17.25 3.18
CA LEU A 149 -8.77 18.16 2.77
C LEU A 149 -9.00 19.63 3.16
N ARG A 150 -10.23 20.02 3.50
CA ARG A 150 -10.57 21.37 3.98
C ARG A 150 -10.29 21.55 5.47
N GLN A 151 -10.05 20.46 6.19
CA GLN A 151 -9.72 20.50 7.61
C GLN A 151 -8.24 20.85 7.78
N LYS A 152 -7.91 21.45 8.94
CA LYS A 152 -6.51 21.69 9.29
C LYS A 152 -5.79 20.34 9.45
N PRO A 153 -4.74 20.05 8.68
CA PRO A 153 -4.03 18.78 8.80
C PRO A 153 -3.24 18.71 10.11
N THR A 154 -3.01 17.49 10.58
CA THR A 154 -2.00 17.21 11.61
C THR A 154 -0.65 17.11 10.93
N LEU A 155 0.27 17.99 11.29
CA LEU A 155 1.66 17.91 10.82
C LEU A 155 2.39 16.81 11.58
N LEU A 156 2.89 15.82 10.85
CA LEU A 156 3.73 14.76 11.40
C LEU A 156 5.21 15.17 11.29
N PRO A 157 6.03 14.90 12.32
CA PRO A 157 7.45 15.20 12.26
C PRO A 157 8.19 14.28 11.29
N ALA A 158 9.36 14.69 10.82
CA ALA A 158 10.17 13.93 9.87
C ALA A 158 10.59 12.52 10.36
N TRP A 159 10.58 12.29 11.66
CA TRP A 159 10.89 11.00 12.30
C TRP A 159 9.65 10.16 12.64
N ASP A 160 8.46 10.57 12.18
CA ASP A 160 7.25 9.79 12.44
C ASP A 160 7.36 8.40 11.80
N PRO A 161 7.02 7.32 12.53
CA PRO A 161 7.13 5.95 12.01
C PRO A 161 6.39 5.69 10.70
N MET A 162 5.33 6.43 10.41
CA MET A 162 4.57 6.32 9.16
C MET A 162 5.40 6.68 7.93
N PHE A 163 6.47 7.46 8.09
CA PHE A 163 7.32 7.98 7.02
C PHE A 163 8.80 7.60 7.18
N ALA A 164 9.12 6.83 8.22
CA ALA A 164 10.48 6.35 8.39
C ALA A 164 10.89 5.47 7.21
N GLU A 165 12.05 5.76 6.63
CA GLU A 165 12.66 4.90 5.62
C GLU A 165 13.20 3.63 6.28
N ASP A 166 13.17 2.51 5.55
CA ASP A 166 13.83 1.28 5.97
C ASP A 166 15.33 1.56 6.16
N LYS A 167 15.85 1.19 7.31
CA LYS A 167 17.27 1.33 7.66
C LYS A 167 18.07 0.13 7.17
#